data_212bb83ba6fb920a0f27cad4d0b3ea16
#
_entry.id   212bb83ba6fb920a0f27cad4d0b3ea16
#
_cell.length_a   1.000
_cell.length_b   1.000
_cell.length_c   1.000
_cell.angle_alpha   90.00
_cell.angle_beta   90.00
_cell.angle_gamma   90.00
#
_symmetry.space_group_name_H-M   'P 1'
#
loop_
_entity.id
_entity.type
_entity.pdbx_description
1 polymer ?
#
loop_
_entity_poly.entity_id
_entity_poly.type
_entity_poly.pdbx_seq_one_letter_code
_entity_poly.pdbx_strand_id
1 'polypeptide(L)'
;MIPEASGRRHANRWKVLFVSFLVAGLLGAAAWVLLGSRLLVVRHVEVAGTHLLPNDRVVAIGRVHLGLPMIRLDTGAVRDRVEGIQEVESARVELHWPGTVRIVVVERTPVVVVARAGRFDEMDRFGVTVLTVGTAPPGLPTLVVADPGPADPATGAALAAWRSLPNRLTRRLTAIEAPTVESITLRLSGGKSVVWGAPERAAEKIRLIDALLSTPAGRAARTIDVSSPEVVTTQ
;
A
#
# COMPACT_ATOMS: atom_id res chain seq x y z
N MET A 1 -16.59 7.65 -81.66
CA MET A 1 -15.52 7.59 -80.70
C MET A 1 -15.94 8.36 -79.45
N ILE A 2 -16.44 7.69 -78.42
CA ILE A 2 -17.13 8.25 -77.26
C ILE A 2 -16.21 8.02 -76.09
N PRO A 3 -15.95 8.98 -75.23
CA PRO A 3 -15.45 8.72 -73.85
C PRO A 3 -16.57 8.92 -72.81
N GLU A 4 -17.19 7.83 -72.39
CA GLU A 4 -17.96 7.79 -71.13
C GLU A 4 -17.00 7.41 -69.97
N ALA A 5 -16.57 8.37 -69.20
CA ALA A 5 -15.82 8.09 -67.98
C ALA A 5 -15.98 9.13 -66.84
N SER A 6 -17.09 9.87 -66.78
CA SER A 6 -17.27 10.88 -65.70
C SER A 6 -18.28 10.54 -64.61
N GLY A 7 -19.12 9.50 -64.79
CA GLY A 7 -20.21 9.19 -63.87
C GLY A 7 -19.82 8.44 -62.56
N ARG A 8 -18.74 7.68 -62.57
CA ARG A 8 -18.35 6.81 -61.42
C ARG A 8 -17.69 7.55 -60.25
N ARG A 9 -17.07 8.70 -60.50
CA ARG A 9 -16.35 9.45 -59.45
C ARG A 9 -17.32 10.23 -58.52
N HIS A 10 -18.49 10.66 -59.06
CA HIS A 10 -19.50 11.36 -58.27
C HIS A 10 -20.27 10.44 -57.32
N ALA A 11 -20.61 9.23 -57.74
CA ALA A 11 -21.33 8.24 -56.94
C ALA A 11 -20.51 7.76 -55.70
N ASN A 12 -19.17 7.68 -55.84
CA ASN A 12 -18.31 7.32 -54.71
C ASN A 12 -18.20 8.45 -53.67
N ARG A 13 -18.18 9.71 -54.12
CA ARG A 13 -18.12 10.87 -53.19
C ARG A 13 -19.38 11.00 -52.35
N TRP A 14 -20.54 10.74 -52.91
CA TRP A 14 -21.81 10.72 -52.17
C TRP A 14 -21.87 9.60 -51.15
N LYS A 15 -21.38 8.39 -51.46
CA LYS A 15 -21.30 7.28 -50.53
C LYS A 15 -20.35 7.60 -49.37
N VAL A 16 -19.19 8.17 -49.67
CA VAL A 16 -18.23 8.59 -48.64
C VAL A 16 -18.82 9.65 -47.74
N LEU A 17 -19.50 10.68 -48.28
CA LEU A 17 -20.15 11.70 -47.50
C LEU A 17 -21.28 11.13 -46.62
N PHE A 18 -22.10 10.22 -47.18
CA PHE A 18 -23.17 9.56 -46.42
C PHE A 18 -22.62 8.72 -45.25
N VAL A 19 -21.57 7.91 -45.50
CA VAL A 19 -20.93 7.10 -44.48
C VAL A 19 -20.28 8.00 -43.41
N SER A 20 -19.63 9.10 -43.81
CA SER A 20 -19.04 10.04 -42.86
C SER A 20 -20.12 10.71 -41.99
N PHE A 21 -21.24 11.06 -42.57
CA PHE A 21 -22.37 11.66 -41.82
C PHE A 21 -23.02 10.65 -40.88
N LEU A 22 -23.14 9.38 -41.30
CA LEU A 22 -23.64 8.30 -40.49
C LEU A 22 -22.72 8.04 -39.29
N VAL A 23 -21.41 7.97 -39.52
CA VAL A 23 -20.40 7.77 -38.47
C VAL A 23 -20.41 8.95 -37.50
N ALA A 24 -20.44 10.19 -38.01
CA ALA A 24 -20.51 11.39 -37.16
C ALA A 24 -21.80 11.42 -36.31
N GLY A 25 -22.95 11.04 -36.90
CA GLY A 25 -24.23 10.93 -36.20
C GLY A 25 -24.18 9.85 -35.10
N LEU A 26 -23.59 8.69 -35.40
CA LEU A 26 -23.42 7.60 -34.43
C LEU A 26 -22.50 8.00 -33.27
N LEU A 27 -21.39 8.66 -33.59
CA LEU A 27 -20.47 9.19 -32.58
C LEU A 27 -21.12 10.28 -31.72
N GLY A 28 -21.90 11.17 -32.35
CA GLY A 28 -22.67 12.20 -31.64
C GLY A 28 -23.72 11.60 -30.69
N ALA A 29 -24.48 10.61 -31.16
CA ALA A 29 -25.42 9.87 -30.33
C ALA A 29 -24.74 9.12 -29.18
N ALA A 30 -23.61 8.44 -29.44
CA ALA A 30 -22.83 7.79 -28.41
C ALA A 30 -22.29 8.79 -27.38
N ALA A 31 -21.76 9.92 -27.82
CA ALA A 31 -21.30 10.98 -26.92
C ALA A 31 -22.45 11.56 -26.09
N TRP A 32 -23.62 11.75 -26.68
CA TRP A 32 -24.80 12.23 -25.96
C TRP A 32 -25.29 11.24 -24.89
N VAL A 33 -25.27 9.92 -25.20
CA VAL A 33 -25.59 8.86 -24.23
C VAL A 33 -24.56 8.81 -23.11
N LEU A 34 -23.27 8.89 -23.40
CA LEU A 34 -22.21 8.84 -22.41
C LEU A 34 -22.15 10.08 -21.51
N LEU A 35 -22.39 11.26 -22.06
CA LEU A 35 -22.19 12.54 -21.37
C LEU A 35 -23.47 13.13 -20.79
N GLY A 36 -24.63 12.83 -21.38
CA GLY A 36 -25.91 13.48 -21.07
C GLY A 36 -27.02 12.56 -20.56
N SER A 37 -26.88 11.25 -20.74
CA SER A 37 -27.96 10.34 -20.36
C SER A 37 -27.90 10.01 -18.85
N ARG A 38 -29.07 9.93 -18.22
CA ARG A 38 -29.25 9.48 -16.84
C ARG A 38 -29.00 7.98 -16.66
N LEU A 39 -28.64 7.25 -17.72
CA LEU A 39 -28.41 5.82 -17.68
C LEU A 39 -27.05 5.47 -17.08
N LEU A 40 -26.04 6.32 -17.33
CA LEU A 40 -24.64 6.06 -16.95
C LEU A 40 -24.18 7.05 -15.87
N VAL A 41 -24.99 7.22 -14.84
CA VAL A 41 -24.66 8.05 -13.67
C VAL A 41 -24.35 7.19 -12.46
N VAL A 42 -23.58 7.71 -11.54
CA VAL A 42 -23.31 7.08 -10.25
C VAL A 42 -24.62 6.93 -9.47
N ARG A 43 -25.02 5.70 -9.18
CA ARG A 43 -26.21 5.36 -8.39
C ARG A 43 -25.85 4.74 -7.05
N HIS A 44 -24.77 3.96 -7.03
CA HIS A 44 -24.32 3.24 -5.85
C HIS A 44 -22.83 3.44 -5.66
N VAL A 45 -22.42 3.54 -4.39
CA VAL A 45 -21.03 3.53 -3.99
C VAL A 45 -20.84 2.33 -3.07
N GLU A 46 -19.95 1.43 -3.45
CA GLU A 46 -19.60 0.25 -2.67
C GLU A 46 -18.19 0.42 -2.11
N VAL A 47 -17.98 -0.02 -0.87
CA VAL A 47 -16.66 -0.06 -0.24
C VAL A 47 -16.34 -1.51 0.06
N ALA A 48 -15.11 -1.92 -0.25
CA ALA A 48 -14.62 -3.27 -0.01
C ALA A 48 -13.19 -3.23 0.58
N GLY A 49 -12.84 -4.28 1.35
CA GLY A 49 -11.50 -4.43 1.92
C GLY A 49 -11.29 -3.73 3.26
N THR A 50 -12.34 -3.15 3.84
CA THR A 50 -12.31 -2.56 5.19
C THR A 50 -12.64 -3.63 6.25
N HIS A 51 -11.97 -3.55 7.41
CA HIS A 51 -12.18 -4.41 8.56
C HIS A 51 -12.39 -3.57 9.85
N LEU A 52 -11.56 -2.57 10.05
CA LEU A 52 -11.59 -1.66 11.20
C LEU A 52 -12.21 -0.33 10.84
N LEU A 53 -12.02 0.12 9.59
CA LEU A 53 -12.52 1.40 9.11
C LEU A 53 -13.99 1.29 8.68
N PRO A 54 -14.91 2.11 9.24
CA PRO A 54 -16.30 2.12 8.84
C PRO A 54 -16.47 2.54 7.37
N ASN A 55 -17.26 1.79 6.60
CA ASN A 55 -17.52 2.06 5.19
C ASN A 55 -18.05 3.48 4.96
N ASP A 56 -18.93 3.95 5.84
CA ASP A 56 -19.54 5.28 5.76
C ASP A 56 -18.48 6.41 5.81
N ARG A 57 -17.41 6.21 6.58
CA ARG A 57 -16.29 7.16 6.65
C ARG A 57 -15.54 7.23 5.31
N VAL A 58 -15.33 6.08 4.66
CA VAL A 58 -14.70 6.01 3.34
C VAL A 58 -15.56 6.71 2.29
N VAL A 59 -16.85 6.43 2.27
CA VAL A 59 -17.81 7.06 1.34
C VAL A 59 -17.85 8.59 1.55
N ALA A 60 -17.92 9.03 2.80
CA ALA A 60 -17.97 10.47 3.13
C ALA A 60 -16.70 11.21 2.67
N ILE A 61 -15.50 10.62 2.91
CA ILE A 61 -14.22 11.22 2.53
C ILE A 61 -14.00 11.13 1.02
N GLY A 62 -14.42 10.03 0.38
CA GLY A 62 -14.35 9.84 -1.05
C GLY A 62 -15.13 10.90 -1.86
N ARG A 63 -16.17 11.51 -1.27
CA ARG A 63 -17.02 12.57 -1.87
C ARG A 63 -17.49 12.21 -3.27
N VAL A 64 -17.93 10.98 -3.45
CA VAL A 64 -18.52 10.55 -4.73
C VAL A 64 -19.97 11.04 -4.79
N HIS A 65 -20.26 11.94 -5.73
CA HIS A 65 -21.61 12.51 -5.88
C HIS A 65 -22.51 11.57 -6.68
N LEU A 66 -23.62 11.18 -6.09
CA LEU A 66 -24.66 10.44 -6.80
C LEU A 66 -25.27 11.31 -7.91
N GLY A 67 -25.60 10.69 -9.04
CA GLY A 67 -26.14 11.40 -10.21
C GLY A 67 -25.06 12.00 -11.13
N LEU A 68 -23.77 11.98 -10.74
CA LEU A 68 -22.69 12.41 -11.61
C LEU A 68 -22.50 11.40 -12.76
N PRO A 69 -22.36 11.83 -14.02
CA PRO A 69 -21.99 10.92 -15.10
C PRO A 69 -20.67 10.20 -14.79
N MET A 70 -20.69 8.86 -14.85
CA MET A 70 -19.53 8.04 -14.44
C MET A 70 -18.25 8.39 -15.22
N ILE A 71 -18.38 8.77 -16.48
CA ILE A 71 -17.25 9.18 -17.34
C ILE A 71 -16.59 10.50 -16.87
N ARG A 72 -17.30 11.32 -16.08
CA ARG A 72 -16.77 12.57 -15.51
C ARG A 72 -16.22 12.40 -14.10
N LEU A 73 -16.34 11.20 -13.53
CA LEU A 73 -15.80 10.95 -12.20
C LEU A 73 -14.28 10.89 -12.27
N ASP A 74 -13.63 11.78 -11.55
CA ASP A 74 -12.18 11.73 -11.32
C ASP A 74 -11.86 10.67 -10.27
N THR A 75 -11.62 9.45 -10.74
CA THR A 75 -11.28 8.31 -9.88
C THR A 75 -9.96 8.50 -9.15
N GLY A 76 -9.02 9.25 -9.74
CA GLY A 76 -7.75 9.61 -9.13
C GLY A 76 -7.96 10.50 -7.91
N ALA A 77 -8.73 11.57 -8.05
CA ALA A 77 -9.05 12.45 -6.94
C ALA A 77 -9.84 11.75 -5.81
N VAL A 78 -10.71 10.79 -6.14
CA VAL A 78 -11.40 9.97 -5.13
C VAL A 78 -10.39 9.11 -4.38
N ARG A 79 -9.51 8.39 -5.12
CA ARG A 79 -8.45 7.58 -4.55
C ARG A 79 -7.57 8.39 -3.60
N ASP A 80 -7.06 9.53 -4.04
CA ASP A 80 -6.13 10.36 -3.26
C ASP A 80 -6.78 10.86 -1.96
N ARG A 81 -8.09 11.19 -1.98
CA ARG A 81 -8.82 11.54 -0.76
C ARG A 81 -8.95 10.37 0.20
N VAL A 82 -9.22 9.16 -0.30
CA VAL A 82 -9.35 7.95 0.51
C VAL A 82 -7.99 7.53 1.08
N GLU A 83 -6.91 7.62 0.31
CA GLU A 83 -5.54 7.36 0.76
C GLU A 83 -5.05 8.40 1.79
N GLY A 84 -5.68 9.57 1.86
CA GLY A 84 -5.48 10.55 2.93
C GLY A 84 -6.02 10.13 4.30
N ILE A 85 -6.79 9.04 4.38
CA ILE A 85 -7.22 8.45 5.66
C ILE A 85 -6.02 7.72 6.26
N GLN A 86 -5.69 8.05 7.51
CA GLN A 86 -4.49 7.54 8.19
C GLN A 86 -4.43 6.01 8.22
N GLU A 87 -5.56 5.36 8.42
CA GLU A 87 -5.70 3.91 8.51
C GLU A 87 -5.61 3.20 7.13
N VAL A 88 -5.59 3.96 6.01
CA VAL A 88 -5.55 3.41 4.65
C VAL A 88 -4.12 3.35 4.13
N GLU A 89 -3.68 2.17 3.70
CA GLU A 89 -2.39 1.97 3.03
C GLU A 89 -2.48 2.30 1.54
N SER A 90 -3.56 1.85 0.89
CA SER A 90 -3.82 2.15 -0.52
C SER A 90 -5.30 2.03 -0.83
N ALA A 91 -5.74 2.73 -1.88
CA ALA A 91 -7.10 2.62 -2.37
C ALA A 91 -7.11 2.47 -3.90
N ARG A 92 -8.14 1.80 -4.40
CA ARG A 92 -8.44 1.69 -5.83
C ARG A 92 -9.90 2.01 -6.06
N VAL A 93 -10.17 2.79 -7.09
CA VAL A 93 -11.54 3.16 -7.49
C VAL A 93 -11.86 2.50 -8.81
N GLU A 94 -12.87 1.67 -8.83
CA GLU A 94 -13.31 0.89 -9.96
C GLU A 94 -14.71 1.34 -10.41
N LEU A 95 -14.90 1.49 -11.71
CA LEU A 95 -16.19 1.84 -12.30
C LEU A 95 -16.86 0.57 -12.78
N HIS A 96 -17.93 0.16 -12.11
CA HIS A 96 -18.78 -0.96 -12.49
C HIS A 96 -20.04 -0.42 -13.19
N TRP A 97 -20.00 -0.45 -14.52
CA TRP A 97 -21.13 0.00 -15.35
C TRP A 97 -22.37 -0.86 -15.09
N PRO A 98 -23.60 -0.28 -15.12
CA PRO A 98 -23.92 1.07 -15.61
C PRO A 98 -23.97 2.17 -14.54
N GLY A 99 -23.68 1.93 -13.24
CA GLY A 99 -23.92 2.98 -12.26
C GLY A 99 -23.31 2.74 -10.86
N THR A 100 -22.37 1.82 -10.70
CA THR A 100 -21.72 1.53 -9.41
C THR A 100 -20.26 1.98 -9.43
N VAL A 101 -19.87 2.69 -8.39
CA VAL A 101 -18.46 3.02 -8.10
C VAL A 101 -18.04 2.15 -6.93
N ARG A 102 -17.02 1.32 -7.12
CA ARG A 102 -16.46 0.50 -6.06
C ARG A 102 -15.13 1.08 -5.61
N ILE A 103 -15.00 1.34 -4.31
CA ILE A 103 -13.76 1.78 -3.66
C ILE A 103 -13.20 0.56 -2.92
N VAL A 104 -12.09 0.06 -3.40
CA VAL A 104 -11.37 -1.07 -2.77
C VAL A 104 -10.26 -0.48 -1.92
N VAL A 105 -10.31 -0.72 -0.62
CA VAL A 105 -9.38 -0.20 0.38
C VAL A 105 -8.48 -1.32 0.88
N VAL A 106 -7.21 -1.02 1.04
CA VAL A 106 -6.26 -1.84 1.80
C VAL A 106 -5.93 -1.06 3.07
N GLU A 107 -6.32 -1.61 4.22
CA GLU A 107 -6.03 -1.00 5.51
C GLU A 107 -4.56 -1.23 5.90
N ARG A 108 -3.95 -0.24 6.59
CA ARG A 108 -2.62 -0.40 7.16
C ARG A 108 -2.64 -1.43 8.27
N THR A 109 -1.63 -2.27 8.30
CA THR A 109 -1.46 -3.25 9.36
C THR A 109 -0.30 -2.82 10.26
N PRO A 110 -0.53 -2.54 11.54
CA PRO A 110 0.55 -2.26 12.48
C PRO A 110 1.51 -3.44 12.60
N VAL A 111 2.81 -3.14 12.68
CA VAL A 111 3.87 -4.14 12.78
C VAL A 111 4.83 -3.88 13.93
N VAL A 112 4.89 -2.65 14.42
CA VAL A 112 5.67 -2.22 15.58
C VAL A 112 4.88 -1.20 16.39
N VAL A 113 5.30 -0.99 17.63
CA VAL A 113 4.77 0.06 18.50
C VAL A 113 5.89 0.96 19.00
N VAL A 114 5.62 2.26 19.03
CA VAL A 114 6.53 3.27 19.60
C VAL A 114 5.93 3.88 20.85
N ALA A 115 6.66 3.88 21.96
CA ALA A 115 6.25 4.56 23.17
C ALA A 115 6.58 6.07 23.07
N ARG A 116 5.56 6.93 23.17
CA ARG A 116 5.71 8.39 23.12
C ARG A 116 4.80 9.07 24.14
N ALA A 117 5.36 9.84 25.05
CA ALA A 117 4.62 10.65 26.03
C ALA A 117 3.52 9.87 26.80
N GLY A 118 3.80 8.62 27.20
CA GLY A 118 2.85 7.79 27.95
C GLY A 118 1.74 7.15 27.10
N ARG A 119 1.82 7.27 25.77
CA ARG A 119 0.96 6.61 24.80
C ARG A 119 1.79 5.70 23.89
N PHE A 120 1.11 4.93 23.06
CA PHE A 120 1.73 3.98 22.16
C PHE A 120 1.22 4.24 20.75
N ASP A 121 2.14 4.60 19.85
CA ASP A 121 1.84 4.78 18.43
C ASP A 121 2.10 3.45 17.70
N GLU A 122 1.05 2.86 17.19
CA GLU A 122 1.14 1.68 16.33
C GLU A 122 1.54 2.10 14.93
N MET A 123 2.65 1.57 14.43
CA MET A 123 3.19 1.93 13.12
C MET A 123 3.17 0.74 12.16
N ASP A 124 2.92 1.04 10.89
CA ASP A 124 2.97 0.06 9.81
C ASP A 124 4.41 -0.21 9.33
N ARG A 125 4.52 -1.08 8.35
CA ARG A 125 5.79 -1.47 7.71
C ARG A 125 6.53 -0.33 6.99
N PHE A 126 5.92 0.83 6.83
CA PHE A 126 6.51 2.02 6.21
C PHE A 126 6.83 3.11 7.24
N GLY A 127 6.58 2.84 8.52
CA GLY A 127 6.79 3.81 9.59
C GLY A 127 5.69 4.85 9.72
N VAL A 128 4.53 4.61 9.10
CA VAL A 128 3.35 5.48 9.25
C VAL A 128 2.58 5.08 10.49
N THR A 129 2.26 6.03 11.35
CA THR A 129 1.39 5.79 12.52
C THR A 129 -0.02 5.46 12.04
N VAL A 130 -0.54 4.31 12.44
CA VAL A 130 -1.90 3.85 12.12
C VAL A 130 -2.87 4.27 13.21
N LEU A 131 -2.54 3.97 14.46
CA LEU A 131 -3.34 4.25 15.64
C LEU A 131 -2.46 4.74 16.79
N THR A 132 -3.03 5.54 17.70
CA THR A 132 -2.40 5.89 18.96
C THR A 132 -3.28 5.40 20.11
N VAL A 133 -2.75 4.49 20.93
CA VAL A 133 -3.48 3.83 22.02
C VAL A 133 -2.89 4.15 23.38
N GLY A 134 -3.68 4.01 24.43
CA GLY A 134 -3.24 4.29 25.82
C GLY A 134 -2.45 3.15 26.45
N THR A 135 -2.54 1.93 25.90
CA THR A 135 -1.87 0.74 26.43
C THR A 135 -1.16 0.03 25.28
N ALA A 136 0.03 -0.49 25.54
CA ALA A 136 0.80 -1.21 24.52
C ALA A 136 0.01 -2.44 24.03
N PRO A 137 -0.20 -2.56 22.71
CA PRO A 137 -0.91 -3.71 22.15
C PRO A 137 -0.07 -4.97 22.33
N PRO A 138 -0.68 -6.11 22.67
CA PRO A 138 0.04 -7.37 22.77
C PRO A 138 0.52 -7.84 21.40
N GLY A 139 1.72 -8.42 21.36
CA GLY A 139 2.23 -9.10 20.17
C GLY A 139 2.96 -8.21 19.15
N LEU A 140 2.97 -6.89 19.33
CA LEU A 140 3.80 -6.00 18.52
C LEU A 140 5.14 -5.71 19.23
N PRO A 141 6.28 -5.81 18.54
CA PRO A 141 7.56 -5.41 19.10
C PRO A 141 7.66 -3.89 19.24
N THR A 142 8.37 -3.44 20.26
CA THR A 142 8.63 -2.01 20.46
C THR A 142 9.74 -1.55 19.52
N LEU A 143 9.51 -0.47 18.78
CA LEU A 143 10.54 0.23 18.01
C LEU A 143 11.14 1.36 18.85
N VAL A 144 12.46 1.35 18.99
CA VAL A 144 13.21 2.38 19.72
C VAL A 144 14.16 3.08 18.76
N VAL A 145 13.78 4.27 18.35
CA VAL A 145 14.53 5.17 17.46
C VAL A 145 14.40 6.61 18.01
N ALA A 146 15.28 7.50 17.58
CA ALA A 146 15.29 8.86 18.08
C ALA A 146 14.08 9.69 17.61
N ASP A 147 13.75 9.59 16.32
CA ASP A 147 12.63 10.35 15.71
C ASP A 147 11.78 9.41 14.83
N PRO A 148 10.86 8.63 15.45
CA PRO A 148 10.08 7.64 14.71
C PRO A 148 9.16 8.27 13.67
N GLY A 149 9.26 7.79 12.43
CA GLY A 149 8.42 8.26 11.33
C GLY A 149 8.85 7.74 9.96
N PRO A 150 8.01 7.92 8.93
CA PRO A 150 8.28 7.42 7.58
C PRO A 150 9.46 8.13 6.88
N ALA A 151 9.81 9.33 7.33
CA ALA A 151 10.93 10.10 6.79
C ALA A 151 12.25 9.85 7.53
N ASP A 152 12.22 9.18 8.70
CA ASP A 152 13.43 8.88 9.46
C ASP A 152 14.19 7.68 8.90
N PRO A 153 15.47 7.85 8.51
CA PRO A 153 16.26 6.76 7.95
C PRO A 153 16.46 5.57 8.91
N ALA A 154 16.58 5.83 10.23
CA ALA A 154 16.75 4.77 11.22
C ALA A 154 15.47 3.93 11.37
N THR A 155 14.28 4.57 11.36
CA THR A 155 12.99 3.89 11.28
C THR A 155 12.91 3.02 10.04
N GLY A 156 13.28 3.56 8.86
CA GLY A 156 13.30 2.82 7.60
C GLY A 156 14.20 1.60 7.65
N ALA A 157 15.41 1.72 8.20
CA ALA A 157 16.38 0.64 8.35
C ALA A 157 15.90 -0.45 9.33
N ALA A 158 15.34 -0.05 10.48
CA ALA A 158 14.76 -0.98 11.46
C ALA A 158 13.61 -1.80 10.85
N LEU A 159 12.70 -1.15 10.12
CA LEU A 159 11.58 -1.81 9.45
C LEU A 159 12.04 -2.67 8.26
N ALA A 160 13.12 -2.30 7.56
CA ALA A 160 13.74 -3.15 6.54
C ALA A 160 14.32 -4.43 7.15
N ALA A 161 15.00 -4.32 8.29
CA ALA A 161 15.46 -5.49 9.03
C ALA A 161 14.26 -6.36 9.46
N TRP A 162 13.22 -5.78 10.04
CA TRP A 162 12.01 -6.48 10.43
C TRP A 162 11.38 -7.25 9.26
N ARG A 163 11.21 -6.61 8.09
CA ARG A 163 10.62 -7.25 6.90
C ARG A 163 11.42 -8.44 6.39
N SER A 164 12.72 -8.46 6.63
CA SER A 164 13.59 -9.56 6.20
C SER A 164 13.52 -10.78 7.12
N LEU A 165 13.00 -10.61 8.35
CA LEU A 165 12.98 -11.69 9.34
C LEU A 165 11.96 -12.78 8.97
N PRO A 166 12.32 -14.06 9.10
CA PRO A 166 11.36 -15.14 8.97
C PRO A 166 10.40 -15.16 10.17
N ASN A 167 9.20 -15.69 9.96
CA ASN A 167 8.12 -15.73 10.96
C ASN A 167 8.54 -16.28 12.32
N ARG A 168 9.48 -17.26 12.37
CA ARG A 168 10.00 -17.84 13.62
C ARG A 168 10.77 -16.83 14.48
N LEU A 169 11.45 -15.86 13.85
CA LEU A 169 12.16 -14.78 14.55
C LEU A 169 11.20 -13.63 14.87
N THR A 170 10.33 -13.26 13.94
CA THR A 170 9.36 -12.17 14.13
C THR A 170 8.44 -12.45 15.33
N ARG A 171 7.96 -13.69 15.50
CA ARG A 171 7.14 -14.09 16.66
C ARG A 171 7.87 -14.01 18.02
N ARG A 172 9.18 -14.00 18.01
CA ARG A 172 10.00 -13.90 19.22
C ARG A 172 10.51 -12.49 19.47
N LEU A 173 10.30 -11.58 18.51
CA LEU A 173 10.79 -10.22 18.57
C LEU A 173 9.99 -9.44 19.61
N THR A 174 10.69 -8.80 20.55
CA THR A 174 10.11 -7.96 21.60
C THR A 174 10.41 -6.48 21.41
N ALA A 175 11.59 -6.16 20.82
CA ALA A 175 11.95 -4.81 20.47
C ALA A 175 12.94 -4.78 19.31
N ILE A 176 12.95 -3.65 18.60
CA ILE A 176 13.95 -3.28 17.60
C ILE A 176 14.54 -1.94 18.04
N GLU A 177 15.82 -1.91 18.31
CA GLU A 177 16.54 -0.69 18.67
C GLU A 177 17.39 -0.28 17.47
N ALA A 178 17.23 0.96 17.01
CA ALA A 178 18.00 1.49 15.90
C ALA A 178 18.41 2.96 16.17
N PRO A 179 19.44 3.18 16.99
CA PRO A 179 19.95 4.53 17.21
C PRO A 179 20.50 5.16 15.93
N THR A 180 20.98 4.36 14.99
CA THR A 180 21.40 4.80 13.65
C THR A 180 20.99 3.74 12.61
N VAL A 181 21.13 4.08 11.31
CA VAL A 181 20.85 3.17 10.18
C VAL A 181 21.71 1.90 10.23
N GLU A 182 22.94 1.99 10.78
CA GLU A 182 23.93 0.91 10.80
C GLU A 182 23.98 0.16 12.15
N SER A 183 23.21 0.62 13.15
CA SER A 183 23.27 0.09 14.51
C SER A 183 21.93 -0.49 14.94
N ILE A 184 21.48 -1.53 14.24
CA ILE A 184 20.21 -2.20 14.54
C ILE A 184 20.45 -3.37 15.49
N THR A 185 19.69 -3.43 16.59
CA THR A 185 19.68 -4.54 17.55
C THR A 185 18.26 -5.09 17.67
N LEU A 186 18.12 -6.39 17.53
CA LEU A 186 16.87 -7.12 17.68
C LEU A 186 16.82 -7.77 19.07
N ARG A 187 15.81 -7.40 19.88
CA ARG A 187 15.56 -8.04 21.18
C ARG A 187 14.56 -9.17 20.99
N LEU A 188 14.93 -10.35 21.43
CA LEU A 188 14.09 -11.55 21.35
C LEU A 188 13.59 -11.97 22.72
N SER A 189 12.46 -12.67 22.74
CA SER A 189 11.92 -13.29 23.95
C SER A 189 12.93 -14.25 24.57
N GLY A 190 12.94 -14.33 25.90
CA GLY A 190 13.94 -15.12 26.65
C GLY A 190 15.26 -14.38 26.88
N GLY A 191 15.30 -13.05 26.73
CA GLY A 191 16.45 -12.22 27.07
C GLY A 191 17.61 -12.29 26.07
N LYS A 192 17.39 -12.83 24.89
CA LYS A 192 18.38 -12.86 23.80
C LYS A 192 18.36 -11.58 22.99
N SER A 193 19.53 -11.14 22.56
CA SER A 193 19.70 -10.04 21.61
C SER A 193 20.51 -10.45 20.40
N VAL A 194 20.17 -9.87 19.26
CA VAL A 194 20.92 -10.04 18.02
C VAL A 194 21.36 -8.66 17.56
N VAL A 195 22.68 -8.46 17.54
CA VAL A 195 23.27 -7.26 16.93
C VAL A 195 23.23 -7.48 15.42
N TRP A 196 22.28 -6.80 14.77
CA TRP A 196 22.02 -6.95 13.35
C TRP A 196 22.95 -6.07 12.50
N GLY A 197 23.29 -4.87 13.01
CA GLY A 197 24.02 -3.85 12.25
C GLY A 197 23.18 -3.22 11.15
N ALA A 198 23.79 -2.93 10.01
CA ALA A 198 23.11 -2.38 8.85
C ALA A 198 22.04 -3.34 8.25
N PRO A 199 21.04 -2.86 7.50
CA PRO A 199 19.97 -3.72 6.98
C PRO A 199 20.39 -4.68 5.85
N GLU A 200 21.55 -4.46 5.25
CA GLU A 200 22.06 -5.24 4.10
C GLU A 200 22.41 -6.68 4.48
N ARG A 201 22.54 -7.54 3.48
CA ARG A 201 22.95 -8.97 3.61
C ARG A 201 22.04 -9.77 4.56
N ALA A 202 20.77 -9.40 4.64
CA ALA A 202 19.82 -10.01 5.59
C ALA A 202 19.75 -11.54 5.47
N ALA A 203 19.76 -12.09 4.26
CA ALA A 203 19.69 -13.53 4.04
C ALA A 203 20.91 -14.29 4.62
N GLU A 204 22.09 -13.67 4.60
CA GLU A 204 23.30 -14.26 5.19
C GLU A 204 23.23 -14.20 6.72
N LYS A 205 22.84 -13.05 7.26
CA LYS A 205 22.66 -12.88 8.71
C LYS A 205 21.64 -13.87 9.28
N ILE A 206 20.53 -14.09 8.58
CA ILE A 206 19.54 -15.08 9.01
C ILE A 206 20.13 -16.50 9.03
N ARG A 207 20.88 -16.89 7.99
CA ARG A 207 21.55 -18.20 7.96
C ARG A 207 22.53 -18.36 9.11
N LEU A 208 23.29 -17.31 9.44
CA LEU A 208 24.22 -17.33 10.59
C LEU A 208 23.49 -17.46 11.92
N ILE A 209 22.39 -16.70 12.12
CA ILE A 209 21.55 -16.82 13.32
C ILE A 209 21.03 -18.25 13.47
N ASP A 210 20.53 -18.85 12.39
CA ASP A 210 20.03 -20.24 12.41
C ASP A 210 21.13 -21.25 12.74
N ALA A 211 22.28 -21.10 12.11
CA ALA A 211 23.45 -21.98 12.37
C ALA A 211 23.87 -21.87 13.83
N LEU A 212 24.00 -20.66 14.38
CA LEU A 212 24.40 -20.44 15.77
C LEU A 212 23.35 -20.97 16.74
N LEU A 213 22.08 -20.69 16.53
CA LEU A 213 20.98 -21.17 17.39
C LEU A 213 20.86 -22.71 17.37
N SER A 214 21.38 -23.37 16.36
CA SER A 214 21.45 -24.85 16.32
C SER A 214 22.53 -25.43 17.25
N THR A 215 23.56 -24.66 17.61
CA THR A 215 24.66 -25.10 18.48
C THR A 215 24.33 -24.94 19.97
N PRO A 216 24.90 -25.74 20.86
CA PRO A 216 24.75 -25.55 22.31
C PRO A 216 25.25 -24.19 22.79
N ALA A 217 26.41 -23.74 22.30
CA ALA A 217 26.98 -22.43 22.64
C ALA A 217 26.08 -21.26 22.22
N GLY A 218 25.57 -21.25 20.99
CA GLY A 218 24.66 -20.19 20.51
C GLY A 218 23.29 -20.21 21.21
N ARG A 219 22.83 -21.38 21.66
CA ARG A 219 21.64 -21.44 22.52
C ARG A 219 21.88 -20.88 23.90
N ALA A 220 23.07 -21.02 24.46
CA ALA A 220 23.46 -20.48 25.76
C ALA A 220 23.78 -18.97 25.71
N ALA A 221 24.26 -18.47 24.58
CA ALA A 221 24.66 -17.09 24.38
C ALA A 221 23.45 -16.14 24.59
N ARG A 222 23.70 -15.01 25.26
CA ARG A 222 22.71 -13.93 25.42
C ARG A 222 22.72 -12.98 24.23
N THR A 223 23.89 -12.77 23.65
CA THR A 223 24.08 -11.87 22.50
C THR A 223 24.69 -12.65 21.34
N ILE A 224 24.12 -12.48 20.16
CA ILE A 224 24.61 -13.01 18.89
C ILE A 224 24.88 -11.78 18.01
N ASP A 225 26.13 -11.61 17.60
CA ASP A 225 26.51 -10.54 16.70
C ASP A 225 26.65 -11.08 15.27
N VAL A 226 25.83 -10.52 14.37
CA VAL A 226 25.82 -10.82 12.92
C VAL A 226 25.99 -9.56 12.09
N SER A 227 26.42 -8.46 12.71
CA SER A 227 26.60 -7.16 12.03
C SER A 227 27.59 -7.26 10.86
N SER A 228 28.64 -8.08 11.05
CA SER A 228 29.64 -8.40 10.03
C SER A 228 29.62 -9.91 9.77
N PRO A 229 28.94 -10.39 8.71
CA PRO A 229 28.80 -11.83 8.45
C PRO A 229 30.13 -12.59 8.27
N GLU A 230 31.24 -11.88 8.09
CA GLU A 230 32.59 -12.46 7.96
C GLU A 230 33.22 -12.81 9.32
N VAL A 231 32.78 -12.16 10.40
CA VAL A 231 33.27 -12.36 11.76
C VAL A 231 32.10 -12.43 12.73
N VAL A 232 31.75 -13.62 13.15
CA VAL A 232 30.64 -13.84 14.10
C VAL A 232 31.21 -14.02 15.51
N THR A 233 30.70 -13.23 16.45
CA THR A 233 31.05 -13.35 17.88
C THR A 233 29.79 -13.68 18.71
N THR A 234 29.97 -14.50 19.74
CA THR A 234 28.96 -14.86 20.74
C THR A 234 29.47 -14.51 22.13
N GLN A 235 28.63 -13.80 22.90
CA GLN A 235 28.88 -13.46 24.30
C GLN A 235 27.72 -13.91 25.20
#